data_69fb64056578c420261e0595d30d5003
#
_entry.id   69fb64056578c420261e0595d30d5003
#
_cell.length_a   1.000
_cell.length_b   1.000
_cell.length_c   1.000
_cell.angle_alpha   90.00
_cell.angle_beta   90.00
_cell.angle_gamma   90.00
#
_symmetry.space_group_name_H-M   'P 1'
#
loop_
_entity.id
_entity.type
_entity.pdbx_description
1 polymer ?
#
loop_
_entity_poly.entity_id
_entity_poly.type
_entity_poly.pdbx_seq_one_letter_code
_entity_poly.pdbx_strand_id
1 'polypeptide(L)'
;MEEVKISTAGDSALLIEFGQEISPEINARITAFVHLLKAQRIEGVQDMIPAFTSLLINYDPRVVNYKTLTKRLQKLLKLDVNEETSTSRVFEIPVCYGGEYGPDIENIAKNAGLTEEEVIKIHSSK
;
A
#
# COMPACT_ATOMS: atom_id res chain seq x y z
N MET A 1 -0.64 1.60 -18.78
CA MET A 1 -0.06 1.86 -17.44
C MET A 1 -0.68 3.14 -16.89
N GLU A 2 -1.31 3.07 -15.74
CA GLU A 2 -1.86 4.28 -15.13
C GLU A 2 -0.75 5.28 -14.79
N GLU A 3 -1.02 6.55 -15.07
CA GLU A 3 -0.06 7.62 -14.85
C GLU A 3 0.08 7.89 -13.34
N VAL A 4 1.30 7.81 -12.83
CA VAL A 4 1.58 8.09 -11.41
C VAL A 4 1.38 9.58 -11.15
N LYS A 5 0.51 9.90 -10.20
CA LYS A 5 0.18 11.26 -9.82
C LYS A 5 0.82 11.64 -8.49
N ILE A 6 1.44 12.81 -8.42
CA ILE A 6 1.96 13.37 -7.17
C ILE A 6 1.15 14.61 -6.81
N SER A 7 0.65 14.65 -5.58
CA SER A 7 -0.13 15.77 -5.04
C SER A 7 0.34 16.16 -3.63
N THR A 8 -0.03 17.35 -3.19
CA THR A 8 0.22 17.80 -1.83
C THR A 8 -0.74 17.11 -0.84
N ALA A 9 -0.26 16.82 0.37
CA ALA A 9 -1.05 16.33 1.48
C ALA A 9 -0.75 17.19 2.73
N GLY A 10 -1.36 18.37 2.78
CA GLY A 10 -1.01 19.39 3.76
C GLY A 10 0.27 20.15 3.39
N ASP A 11 0.98 20.68 4.37
CA ASP A 11 2.16 21.54 4.22
C ASP A 11 3.50 20.80 4.36
N SER A 12 3.48 19.59 4.89
CA SER A 12 4.67 18.79 5.22
C SER A 12 4.58 17.34 4.72
N ALA A 13 3.66 17.04 3.81
CA ALA A 13 3.53 15.73 3.19
C ALA A 13 3.14 15.84 1.72
N LEU A 14 3.44 14.79 0.97
CA LEU A 14 2.95 14.58 -0.39
C LEU A 14 2.43 13.14 -0.56
N LEU A 15 1.49 12.99 -1.47
CA LEU A 15 0.90 11.70 -1.82
C LEU A 15 1.30 11.33 -3.25
N ILE A 16 1.77 10.11 -3.41
CA ILE A 16 2.02 9.49 -4.72
C ILE A 16 0.95 8.43 -4.94
N GLU A 17 0.12 8.60 -5.95
CA GLU A 17 -0.91 7.65 -6.36
C GLU A 17 -0.39 6.83 -7.54
N PHE A 18 -0.36 5.49 -7.39
CA PHE A 18 0.17 4.56 -8.39
C PHE A 18 -0.93 3.93 -9.24
N GLY A 19 -2.19 4.08 -8.86
CA GLY A 19 -3.36 3.57 -9.56
C GLY A 19 -4.64 3.76 -8.75
N GLN A 20 -5.76 3.33 -9.33
CA GLN A 20 -7.10 3.48 -8.73
C GLN A 20 -7.64 2.13 -8.21
N GLU A 21 -7.06 1.02 -8.66
CA GLU A 21 -7.50 -0.32 -8.31
C GLU A 21 -6.51 -1.02 -7.39
N ILE A 22 -7.03 -1.76 -6.42
CA ILE A 22 -6.21 -2.59 -5.53
C ILE A 22 -5.72 -3.79 -6.33
N SER A 23 -4.40 -3.84 -6.58
CA SER A 23 -3.78 -4.97 -7.27
C SER A 23 -2.43 -5.35 -6.64
N PRO A 24 -2.05 -6.64 -6.71
CA PRO A 24 -0.73 -7.09 -6.27
C PRO A 24 0.42 -6.38 -7.00
N GLU A 25 0.24 -6.07 -8.28
CA GLU A 25 1.23 -5.39 -9.13
C GLU A 25 1.48 -3.96 -8.65
N ILE A 26 0.42 -3.20 -8.35
CA ILE A 26 0.53 -1.85 -7.79
C ILE A 26 1.22 -1.90 -6.43
N ASN A 27 0.85 -2.86 -5.58
CA ASN A 27 1.48 -3.02 -4.27
C ASN A 27 2.97 -3.37 -4.39
N ALA A 28 3.35 -4.27 -5.28
CA ALA A 28 4.73 -4.63 -5.55
C ALA A 28 5.54 -3.40 -6.03
N ARG A 29 4.98 -2.60 -6.93
CA ARG A 29 5.58 -1.37 -7.43
C ARG A 29 5.80 -0.34 -6.31
N ILE A 30 4.82 -0.13 -5.43
CA ILE A 30 4.96 0.75 -4.26
C ILE A 30 6.07 0.24 -3.35
N THR A 31 6.10 -1.05 -3.05
CA THR A 31 7.11 -1.67 -2.19
C THR A 31 8.52 -1.49 -2.77
N ALA A 32 8.71 -1.77 -4.05
CA ALA A 32 9.97 -1.56 -4.74
C ALA A 32 10.41 -0.09 -4.71
N PHE A 33 9.48 0.82 -4.93
CA PHE A 33 9.77 2.26 -4.86
C PHE A 33 10.16 2.72 -3.45
N VAL A 34 9.50 2.22 -2.41
CA VAL A 34 9.90 2.50 -1.01
C VAL A 34 11.32 2.01 -0.73
N HIS A 35 11.69 0.82 -1.20
CA HIS A 35 13.06 0.32 -1.07
C HIS A 35 14.07 1.21 -1.79
N LEU A 36 13.76 1.65 -3.02
CA LEU A 36 14.59 2.60 -3.75
C LEU A 36 14.77 3.91 -2.98
N LEU A 37 13.69 4.50 -2.47
CA LEU A 37 13.74 5.74 -1.70
C LEU A 37 14.57 5.62 -0.42
N LYS A 38 14.44 4.51 0.30
CA LYS A 38 15.27 4.22 1.48
C LYS A 38 16.76 4.18 1.13
N ALA A 39 17.12 3.55 0.02
CA ALA A 39 18.50 3.49 -0.47
C ALA A 39 19.03 4.88 -0.88
N GLN A 40 18.19 5.75 -1.43
CA GLN A 40 18.55 7.11 -1.85
C GLN A 40 18.81 8.07 -0.69
N ARG A 41 18.32 7.78 0.51
CA ARG A 41 18.48 8.61 1.72
C ARG A 41 18.25 10.10 1.44
N ILE A 42 17.07 10.43 0.89
CA ILE A 42 16.74 11.80 0.50
C ILE A 42 16.67 12.69 1.76
N GLU A 43 17.53 13.69 1.81
CA GLU A 43 17.55 14.65 2.92
C GLU A 43 16.19 15.37 3.02
N GLY A 44 15.69 15.48 4.24
CA GLY A 44 14.37 16.08 4.53
C GLY A 44 13.20 15.11 4.49
N VAL A 45 13.31 13.92 3.89
CA VAL A 45 12.29 12.87 4.00
C VAL A 45 12.35 12.25 5.39
N GLN A 46 11.23 12.29 6.10
CA GLN A 46 11.11 11.83 7.49
C GLN A 46 10.48 10.45 7.57
N ASP A 47 9.40 10.22 6.81
CA ASP A 47 8.66 8.97 6.86
C ASP A 47 8.02 8.63 5.51
N MET A 48 7.76 7.35 5.30
CA MET A 48 7.14 6.80 4.10
C MET A 48 6.08 5.79 4.52
N ILE A 49 4.82 6.08 4.21
CA ILE A 49 3.67 5.29 4.62
C ILE A 49 2.99 4.72 3.36
N PRO A 50 3.27 3.45 3.03
CA PRO A 50 2.63 2.79 1.90
C PRO A 50 1.19 2.38 2.25
N ALA A 51 0.30 2.48 1.26
CA ALA A 51 -1.06 1.98 1.28
C ALA A 51 -1.29 1.06 0.07
N PHE A 52 -2.53 0.64 -0.20
CA PHE A 52 -2.82 -0.30 -1.29
C PHE A 52 -2.47 0.23 -2.68
N THR A 53 -2.72 1.53 -2.93
CA THR A 53 -2.54 2.16 -4.25
C THR A 53 -1.68 3.42 -4.20
N SER A 54 -1.22 3.82 -3.02
CA SER A 54 -0.54 5.08 -2.82
C SER A 54 0.60 4.99 -1.81
N LEU A 55 1.45 6.00 -1.83
CA LEU A 55 2.54 6.21 -0.89
C LEU A 55 2.48 7.64 -0.37
N LEU A 56 2.31 7.80 0.95
CA LEU A 56 2.42 9.08 1.62
C LEU A 56 3.86 9.29 2.07
N ILE A 57 4.44 10.45 1.76
CA ILE A 57 5.78 10.83 2.16
C ILE A 57 5.70 12.08 3.03
N ASN A 58 6.10 11.96 4.28
CA ASN A 58 6.29 13.08 5.20
C ASN A 58 7.71 13.64 5.03
N TYR A 59 7.83 14.96 4.95
CA TYR A 59 9.12 15.64 4.79
C TYR A 59 9.18 16.93 5.60
N ASP A 60 10.37 17.39 5.90
CA ASP A 60 10.60 18.71 6.53
C ASP A 60 10.72 19.78 5.43
N PRO A 61 9.72 20.70 5.30
CA PRO A 61 9.74 21.75 4.28
C PRO A 61 10.83 22.80 4.49
N ARG A 62 11.45 22.84 5.67
CA ARG A 62 12.59 23.71 5.95
C ARG A 62 13.89 23.15 5.36
N VAL A 63 13.96 21.82 5.14
CA VAL A 63 15.11 21.12 4.57
C VAL A 63 14.95 20.94 3.06
N VAL A 64 13.80 20.48 2.62
CA VAL A 64 13.48 20.29 1.19
C VAL A 64 12.07 20.79 0.88
N ASN A 65 11.95 21.66 -0.12
CA ASN A 65 10.63 22.12 -0.52
C ASN A 65 9.91 21.13 -1.46
N TYR A 66 8.59 21.25 -1.53
CA TYR A 66 7.72 20.39 -2.35
C TYR A 66 8.18 20.27 -3.81
N LYS A 67 8.51 21.40 -4.46
CA LYS A 67 8.89 21.43 -5.88
C LYS A 67 10.19 20.63 -6.13
N THR A 68 11.18 20.79 -5.26
CA THR A 68 12.46 20.07 -5.36
C THR A 68 12.28 18.60 -5.11
N LEU A 69 11.54 18.24 -4.06
CA LEU A 69 11.25 16.85 -3.72
C LEU A 69 10.47 16.17 -4.85
N THR A 70 9.39 16.79 -5.35
CA THR A 70 8.58 16.24 -6.44
C THR A 70 9.41 15.97 -7.69
N LYS A 71 10.28 16.91 -8.10
CA LYS A 71 11.16 16.71 -9.26
C LYS A 71 12.10 15.52 -9.08
N ARG A 72 12.63 15.33 -7.86
CA ARG A 72 13.51 14.20 -7.55
C ARG A 72 12.75 12.87 -7.60
N LEU A 73 11.55 12.84 -7.00
CA LEU A 73 10.67 11.66 -7.02
C LEU A 73 10.24 11.28 -8.44
N GLN A 74 9.88 12.26 -9.27
CA GLN A 74 9.53 12.02 -10.68
C GLN A 74 10.69 11.40 -11.48
N LYS A 75 11.93 11.80 -11.21
CA LYS A 75 13.11 11.17 -11.83
C LYS A 75 13.28 9.72 -11.38
N LEU A 76 13.09 9.45 -10.08
CA LEU A 76 13.21 8.10 -9.52
C LEU A 76 12.07 7.17 -10.00
N LEU A 77 10.85 7.69 -10.17
CA LEU A 77 9.72 6.93 -10.71
C LEU A 77 9.92 6.48 -12.17
N LYS A 78 10.78 7.16 -12.91
CA LYS A 78 11.15 6.77 -14.29
C LYS A 78 12.21 5.66 -14.34
N LEU A 79 12.87 5.37 -13.23
CA LEU A 79 13.79 4.25 -13.15
C LEU A 79 12.97 2.97 -13.12
N ASP A 80 13.35 2.03 -13.98
CA ASP A 80 12.75 0.69 -13.98
C ASP A 80 13.25 -0.05 -12.73
N VAL A 81 12.43 -0.04 -11.68
CA VAL A 81 12.76 -0.73 -10.44
C VAL A 81 12.31 -2.18 -10.62
N ASN A 82 13.26 -3.09 -10.74
CA ASN A 82 12.98 -4.51 -10.80
C ASN A 82 12.18 -4.94 -9.57
N GLU A 83 10.96 -5.44 -9.80
CA GLU A 83 10.05 -5.95 -8.77
C GLU A 83 10.59 -7.17 -8.00
N GLU A 84 11.67 -7.78 -8.50
CA GLU A 84 12.26 -9.02 -7.98
C GLU A 84 12.90 -8.91 -6.57
N THR A 85 13.00 -7.72 -5.99
CA THR A 85 13.68 -7.53 -4.71
C THR A 85 12.79 -7.65 -3.47
N SER A 86 11.48 -7.83 -3.61
CA SER A 86 10.63 -8.01 -2.45
C SER A 86 10.38 -9.50 -2.16
N THR A 87 11.16 -10.07 -1.28
CA THR A 87 10.81 -11.33 -0.63
C THR A 87 9.62 -11.07 0.32
N SER A 88 8.40 -11.12 -0.23
CA SER A 88 7.21 -11.08 0.59
C SER A 88 7.10 -12.37 1.40
N ARG A 89 6.94 -12.25 2.73
CA ARG A 89 6.65 -13.39 3.59
C ARG A 89 5.15 -13.59 3.67
N VAL A 90 4.71 -14.82 3.48
CA VAL A 90 3.32 -15.22 3.73
C VAL A 90 3.19 -15.62 5.19
N PHE A 91 2.22 -15.01 5.88
CA PHE A 91 1.88 -15.34 7.24
C PHE A 91 0.56 -16.11 7.24
N GLU A 92 0.57 -17.32 7.80
CA GLU A 92 -0.64 -18.10 8.04
C GLU A 92 -1.20 -17.71 9.42
N ILE A 93 -2.37 -17.08 9.43
CA ILE A 93 -3.03 -16.64 10.65
C ILE A 93 -4.18 -17.61 10.92
N PRO A 94 -4.15 -18.39 12.02
CA PRO A 94 -5.26 -19.24 12.38
C PRO A 94 -6.47 -18.38 12.78
N VAL A 95 -7.63 -18.68 12.20
CA VAL A 95 -8.88 -17.96 12.46
C VAL A 95 -9.94 -18.93 12.97
N CYS A 96 -10.57 -18.58 14.08
CA CYS A 96 -11.71 -19.32 14.63
C CYS A 96 -13.01 -18.71 14.09
N TYR A 97 -13.82 -19.53 13.42
CA TYR A 97 -15.11 -19.13 12.87
C TYR A 97 -16.27 -19.65 13.72
N GLY A 98 -17.25 -18.79 13.94
CA GLY A 98 -18.46 -19.16 14.65
C GLY A 98 -18.31 -19.31 16.16
N GLY A 99 -19.38 -19.77 16.82
CA GLY A 99 -19.43 -19.95 18.25
C GLY A 99 -19.20 -18.64 19.04
N GLU A 100 -18.62 -18.80 20.22
CA GLU A 100 -18.33 -17.67 21.13
C GLU A 100 -17.36 -16.63 20.52
N TYR A 101 -16.41 -17.08 19.67
CA TYR A 101 -15.36 -16.24 19.08
C TYR A 101 -15.72 -15.65 17.73
N GLY A 102 -16.81 -16.07 17.11
CA GLY A 102 -17.28 -15.58 15.81
C GLY A 102 -18.80 -15.48 15.74
N PRO A 103 -19.47 -14.74 16.66
CA PRO A 103 -20.93 -14.73 16.77
C PRO A 103 -21.65 -14.14 15.56
N ASP A 104 -20.95 -13.37 14.73
CA ASP A 104 -21.55 -12.63 13.60
C ASP A 104 -21.61 -13.44 12.30
N ILE A 105 -21.03 -14.64 12.23
CA ILE A 105 -20.95 -15.41 10.99
C ILE A 105 -22.32 -15.75 10.40
N GLU A 106 -23.31 -16.04 11.24
CA GLU A 106 -24.69 -16.30 10.79
C GLU A 106 -25.29 -15.06 10.11
N ASN A 107 -25.09 -13.89 10.68
CA ASN A 107 -25.57 -12.63 10.11
C ASN A 107 -24.88 -12.31 8.79
N ILE A 108 -23.57 -12.55 8.69
CA ILE A 108 -22.80 -12.37 7.46
C ILE A 108 -23.32 -13.29 6.36
N ALA A 109 -23.48 -14.57 6.66
CA ALA A 109 -23.99 -15.57 5.74
C ALA A 109 -25.39 -15.20 5.23
N LYS A 110 -26.30 -14.83 6.13
CA LYS A 110 -27.65 -14.40 5.81
C LYS A 110 -27.69 -13.16 4.90
N ASN A 111 -26.89 -12.14 5.23
CA ASN A 111 -26.83 -10.92 4.43
C ASN A 111 -26.22 -11.14 3.04
N ALA A 112 -25.28 -12.05 2.92
CA ALA A 112 -24.64 -12.41 1.66
C ALA A 112 -25.43 -13.44 0.84
N GLY A 113 -26.47 -14.07 1.41
CA GLY A 113 -27.19 -15.17 0.77
C GLY A 113 -26.36 -16.44 0.63
N LEU A 114 -25.43 -16.67 1.53
CA LEU A 114 -24.49 -17.79 1.57
C LEU A 114 -24.71 -18.67 2.80
N THR A 115 -24.15 -19.87 2.79
CA THR A 115 -24.00 -20.68 3.99
C THR A 115 -22.78 -20.22 4.80
N GLU A 116 -22.72 -20.55 6.08
CA GLU A 116 -21.54 -20.27 6.91
C GLU A 116 -20.27 -20.91 6.36
N GLU A 117 -20.38 -22.14 5.84
CA GLU A 117 -19.26 -22.85 5.20
C GLU A 117 -18.73 -22.11 3.96
N GLU A 118 -19.63 -21.57 3.15
CA GLU A 118 -19.26 -20.76 1.98
C GLU A 118 -18.57 -19.46 2.39
N VAL A 119 -19.04 -18.79 3.44
CA VAL A 119 -18.38 -17.62 4.01
C VAL A 119 -16.96 -17.96 4.46
N ILE A 120 -16.78 -19.04 5.22
CA ILE A 120 -15.46 -19.51 5.69
C ILE A 120 -14.54 -19.80 4.51
N LYS A 121 -15.04 -20.51 3.49
CA LYS A 121 -14.28 -20.86 2.29
C LYS A 121 -13.81 -19.62 1.53
N ILE A 122 -14.68 -18.63 1.37
CA ILE A 122 -14.33 -17.37 0.67
C ILE A 122 -13.33 -16.56 1.50
N HIS A 123 -13.56 -16.39 2.80
CA HIS A 123 -12.69 -15.61 3.67
C HIS A 123 -11.30 -16.22 3.82
N SER A 124 -11.18 -17.55 3.85
CA SER A 124 -9.90 -18.26 3.95
C SER A 124 -9.21 -18.52 2.61
N SER A 125 -9.83 -18.16 1.50
CA SER A 125 -9.23 -18.28 0.17
C SER A 125 -8.14 -17.22 -0.08
N LYS A 126 -7.23 -17.53 -1.01
CA LYS A 126 -6.20 -16.58 -1.47
C LYS A 126 -6.79 -15.59 -2.47
#